data_6bd57837c5b9146570b532a9633748cb
#
_entry.id   6bd57837c5b9146570b532a9633748cb
#
_cell.length_a   1.000
_cell.length_b   1.000
_cell.length_c   1.000
_cell.angle_alpha   90.00
_cell.angle_beta   90.00
_cell.angle_gamma   90.00
#
_symmetry.space_group_name_H-M   'P 1'
#
loop_
_entity.id
_entity.type
_entity.pdbx_description
1 polymer ?
#
loop_
_entity_poly.entity_id
_entity_poly.type
_entity_poly.pdbx_seq_one_letter_code
_entity_poly.pdbx_strand_id
1 'polypeptide(L)'
;MKKITALSTALILSFNAAFGIPPGGKKEWLDYEDAKKDDPDFMIQGEYALDDGCNKGKWGVQVVGMGNGKFDAYVLEGGLPGAGWDRSKKRIKTTGSADALKSGDGKTTAVIKDGSITVSQDGKEIAKLPRVERESPTLGKKPPKGSIVLFDGKNADEWHGGKMYKDRLQANVKSKRTFRDYHCHIEVLTTYEPFDRGQGRSNSGVYHQGRFETQVLDSFGLDGKMNEFGGIYSIAAPKLNMCFPPLRWQTYDVDFTAAKFKDGKKVKNAFITVRHNGVVIHDNQELTHTTTAAPNRKYDDTPGYFYFQGHGNNVMYRNVWVVEK
;
A
#
# COMPACT_ATOMS: atom_id res chain seq x y z
N MET A 1 33.32 -16.10 69.61
CA MET A 1 33.24 -15.14 68.49
C MET A 1 32.96 -15.96 67.21
N LYS A 2 31.73 -16.03 66.80
CA LYS A 2 31.25 -16.73 65.54
C LYS A 2 31.16 -15.71 64.45
N LYS A 3 31.96 -15.89 63.40
CA LYS A 3 31.83 -15.09 62.15
C LYS A 3 30.65 -15.66 61.35
N ILE A 4 29.69 -14.80 61.05
CA ILE A 4 28.57 -15.09 60.14
C ILE A 4 29.01 -14.58 58.77
N THR A 5 29.14 -15.51 57.81
CA THR A 5 29.41 -15.20 56.41
C THR A 5 28.05 -15.03 55.73
N ALA A 6 27.76 -13.82 55.26
CA ALA A 6 26.56 -13.56 54.51
C ALA A 6 26.80 -13.95 53.03
N LEU A 7 26.02 -14.88 52.55
CA LEU A 7 25.92 -15.23 51.14
C LEU A 7 24.94 -14.28 50.45
N SER A 8 25.45 -13.37 49.64
CA SER A 8 24.58 -12.52 48.80
C SER A 8 24.21 -13.28 47.53
N THR A 9 22.97 -13.71 47.46
CA THR A 9 22.36 -14.27 46.28
C THR A 9 21.97 -13.11 45.37
N ALA A 10 22.72 -12.91 44.29
CA ALA A 10 22.35 -11.97 43.23
C ALA A 10 21.17 -12.55 42.43
N LEU A 11 19.98 -11.97 42.61
CA LEU A 11 18.81 -12.28 41.82
C LEU A 11 18.98 -11.58 40.47
N ILE A 12 19.31 -12.37 39.42
CA ILE A 12 19.28 -11.88 38.03
C ILE A 12 17.82 -11.78 37.64
N LEU A 13 17.25 -10.57 37.74
CA LEU A 13 16.01 -10.23 37.15
C LEU A 13 16.22 -10.10 35.62
N SER A 14 15.86 -11.14 34.88
CA SER A 14 15.69 -11.05 33.45
C SER A 14 14.52 -10.10 33.16
N PHE A 15 14.84 -8.88 32.77
CA PHE A 15 13.87 -7.95 32.19
C PHE A 15 13.45 -8.51 30.84
N ASN A 16 12.38 -9.29 30.79
CA ASN A 16 11.54 -9.41 29.62
C ASN A 16 10.81 -8.08 29.45
N ALA A 17 11.42 -7.16 28.71
CA ALA A 17 10.71 -5.98 28.23
C ALA A 17 9.65 -6.47 27.21
N ALA A 18 8.49 -6.86 27.72
CA ALA A 18 7.30 -6.85 26.91
C ALA A 18 7.10 -5.37 26.52
N PHE A 19 7.39 -5.03 25.27
CA PHE A 19 7.03 -3.74 24.69
C PHE A 19 5.50 -3.67 24.64
N GLY A 20 4.90 -3.32 25.78
CA GLY A 20 3.50 -2.97 25.86
C GLY A 20 3.28 -1.69 25.04
N ILE A 21 2.35 -1.72 24.13
CA ILE A 21 1.87 -0.52 23.44
C ILE A 21 1.46 0.50 24.49
N PRO A 22 1.97 1.74 24.47
CA PRO A 22 1.47 2.78 25.36
C PRO A 22 -0.04 2.93 25.15
N PRO A 23 -0.86 3.12 26.15
CA PRO A 23 -2.27 3.42 25.99
C PRO A 23 -2.43 4.60 25.02
N GLY A 24 -3.02 4.37 23.82
CA GLY A 24 -3.18 5.37 22.76
C GLY A 24 -2.06 5.45 21.71
N GLY A 25 -1.02 4.60 21.76
CA GLY A 25 0.02 4.51 20.75
C GLY A 25 -0.39 3.62 19.57
N LYS A 26 -0.25 4.14 18.35
CA LYS A 26 -0.39 3.33 17.12
C LYS A 26 0.76 2.32 17.07
N LYS A 27 0.46 1.03 16.94
CA LYS A 27 1.47 0.01 16.67
C LYS A 27 1.67 -0.07 15.15
N GLU A 28 2.83 0.35 14.71
CA GLU A 28 3.23 0.42 13.31
C GLU A 28 4.53 -0.35 13.12
N TRP A 29 4.59 -1.27 12.16
CA TRP A 29 5.81 -1.95 11.76
C TRP A 29 6.30 -1.40 10.43
N LEU A 30 7.60 -1.12 10.37
CA LEU A 30 8.28 -0.51 9.23
C LEU A 30 9.07 -1.54 8.40
N ASP A 31 9.33 -2.69 8.96
CA ASP A 31 10.13 -3.75 8.37
C ASP A 31 9.41 -5.10 8.44
N TYR A 32 9.56 -5.88 7.36
CA TYR A 32 8.92 -7.18 7.20
C TYR A 32 9.32 -8.19 8.28
N GLU A 33 10.64 -8.27 8.59
CA GLU A 33 11.14 -9.24 9.55
C GLU A 33 10.72 -8.91 11.00
N ASP A 34 10.60 -7.62 11.31
CA ASP A 34 10.09 -7.18 12.62
C ASP A 34 8.60 -7.53 12.78
N ALA A 35 7.78 -7.27 11.74
CA ALA A 35 6.37 -7.63 11.75
C ALA A 35 6.17 -9.15 11.86
N LYS A 36 6.92 -9.93 11.10
CA LYS A 36 6.91 -11.39 11.11
C LYS A 36 7.28 -11.98 12.48
N LYS A 37 8.24 -11.37 13.16
CA LYS A 37 8.70 -11.80 14.49
C LYS A 37 7.70 -11.45 15.58
N ASP A 38 7.12 -10.26 15.51
CA ASP A 38 6.37 -9.66 16.61
C ASP A 38 4.87 -9.93 16.55
N ASP A 39 4.32 -10.20 15.36
CA ASP A 39 2.88 -10.39 15.17
C ASP A 39 2.58 -11.67 14.36
N PRO A 40 2.05 -12.72 15.01
CA PRO A 40 1.70 -13.96 14.33
C PRO A 40 0.62 -13.77 13.23
N ASP A 41 -0.22 -12.73 13.33
CA ASP A 41 -1.25 -12.42 12.35
C ASP A 41 -0.66 -11.96 11.01
N PHE A 42 0.56 -11.39 11.04
CA PHE A 42 1.22 -10.86 9.84
C PHE A 42 1.48 -11.93 8.78
N MET A 43 1.86 -13.15 9.17
CA MET A 43 2.10 -14.24 8.23
C MET A 43 0.83 -14.93 7.73
N ILE A 44 -0.30 -14.71 8.42
CA ILE A 44 -1.62 -15.19 7.99
C ILE A 44 -2.21 -14.23 6.97
N GLN A 45 -2.01 -12.91 7.16
CA GLN A 45 -2.38 -11.90 6.19
C GLN A 45 -1.68 -12.13 4.85
N GLY A 46 -2.39 -11.93 3.75
CA GLY A 46 -1.81 -12.06 2.42
C GLY A 46 -2.79 -12.52 1.36
N GLU A 47 -2.25 -12.90 0.22
CA GLU A 47 -2.99 -13.40 -0.92
C GLU A 47 -2.88 -14.93 -0.99
N TYR A 48 -3.98 -15.56 -1.40
CA TYR A 48 -4.09 -17.00 -1.55
C TYR A 48 -4.69 -17.31 -2.93
N ALA A 49 -3.98 -18.08 -3.72
CA ALA A 49 -4.40 -18.45 -5.08
C ALA A 49 -3.65 -19.69 -5.57
N LEU A 50 -4.09 -20.27 -6.68
CA LEU A 50 -3.28 -21.21 -7.45
C LEU A 50 -2.39 -20.41 -8.43
N ASP A 51 -1.19 -20.93 -8.73
CA ASP A 51 -0.29 -20.42 -9.78
C ASP A 51 -0.03 -18.91 -9.73
N ASP A 52 0.64 -18.42 -8.68
CA ASP A 52 1.07 -17.01 -8.52
C ASP A 52 -0.04 -15.96 -8.66
N GLY A 53 -1.31 -16.38 -8.61
CA GLY A 53 -2.46 -15.54 -8.87
C GLY A 53 -2.70 -15.25 -10.35
N CYS A 54 -1.88 -15.78 -11.27
CA CYS A 54 -2.07 -15.73 -12.74
C CYS A 54 -3.06 -16.80 -13.20
N ASN A 55 -4.08 -16.87 -12.56
CA ASN A 55 -5.33 -17.52 -12.72
C ASN A 55 -5.56 -18.53 -13.83
N LYS A 56 -5.39 -19.76 -13.46
CA LYS A 56 -6.17 -20.86 -13.98
C LYS A 56 -7.18 -21.38 -12.94
N GLY A 57 -7.24 -20.74 -11.77
CA GLY A 57 -8.13 -21.08 -10.67
C GLY A 57 -9.47 -20.37 -10.78
N LYS A 58 -10.49 -20.97 -10.20
CA LYS A 58 -11.83 -20.37 -10.12
C LYS A 58 -11.93 -19.29 -9.03
N TRP A 59 -10.97 -19.25 -8.11
CA TRP A 59 -11.02 -18.44 -6.89
C TRP A 59 -9.65 -17.87 -6.51
N GLY A 60 -9.66 -16.67 -5.94
CA GLY A 60 -8.56 -16.08 -5.18
C GLY A 60 -9.08 -15.59 -3.83
N VAL A 61 -8.21 -15.41 -2.85
CA VAL A 61 -8.60 -14.85 -1.55
C VAL A 61 -7.56 -13.82 -1.10
N GLN A 62 -8.04 -12.68 -0.62
CA GLN A 62 -7.23 -11.70 0.09
C GLN A 62 -7.60 -11.72 1.57
N VAL A 63 -6.64 -11.97 2.45
CA VAL A 63 -6.81 -12.03 3.92
C VAL A 63 -6.14 -10.82 4.55
N VAL A 64 -6.91 -10.01 5.25
CA VAL A 64 -6.48 -8.75 5.87
C VAL A 64 -6.43 -8.94 7.39
N GLY A 65 -5.27 -8.71 8.00
CA GLY A 65 -5.11 -8.69 9.45
C GLY A 65 -5.83 -7.50 10.08
N MET A 66 -6.68 -7.80 11.05
CA MET A 66 -7.49 -6.81 11.78
C MET A 66 -7.01 -6.62 13.23
N GLY A 67 -5.89 -7.29 13.57
CA GLY A 67 -5.29 -7.33 14.90
C GLY A 67 -5.99 -8.31 15.86
N ASN A 68 -5.25 -8.75 16.87
CA ASN A 68 -5.75 -9.65 17.93
C ASN A 68 -6.34 -10.97 17.39
N GLY A 69 -5.71 -11.59 16.39
CA GLY A 69 -6.16 -12.85 15.80
C GLY A 69 -7.46 -12.73 14.98
N LYS A 70 -7.84 -11.50 14.57
CA LYS A 70 -9.03 -11.25 13.75
C LYS A 70 -8.63 -10.92 12.31
N PHE A 71 -9.46 -11.39 11.39
CA PHE A 71 -9.23 -11.22 9.95
C PHE A 71 -10.53 -10.89 9.22
N ASP A 72 -10.40 -10.08 8.18
CA ASP A 72 -11.34 -9.99 7.08
C ASP A 72 -10.77 -10.76 5.90
N ALA A 73 -11.54 -11.66 5.30
CA ALA A 73 -11.09 -12.32 4.07
C ALA A 73 -12.11 -12.10 2.95
N TYR A 74 -11.60 -11.85 1.76
CA TYR A 74 -12.38 -11.58 0.55
C TYR A 74 -12.16 -12.70 -0.45
N VAL A 75 -13.18 -13.53 -0.64
CA VAL A 75 -13.19 -14.63 -1.61
C VAL A 75 -13.61 -14.05 -2.96
N LEU A 76 -12.76 -14.19 -3.97
CA LEU A 76 -12.83 -13.52 -5.26
C LEU A 76 -13.01 -14.56 -6.36
N GLU A 77 -14.11 -14.48 -7.10
CA GLU A 77 -14.36 -15.36 -8.23
C GLU A 77 -13.43 -15.02 -9.40
N GLY A 78 -12.80 -16.03 -9.98
CA GLY A 78 -11.91 -15.89 -11.13
C GLY A 78 -10.45 -15.63 -10.77
N GLY A 79 -10.08 -15.37 -9.51
CA GLY A 79 -8.69 -15.17 -9.08
C GLY A 79 -8.47 -13.89 -8.28
N LEU A 80 -7.24 -13.39 -8.26
CA LEU A 80 -6.86 -12.15 -7.57
C LEU A 80 -7.06 -10.92 -8.47
N PRO A 81 -7.11 -9.69 -7.92
CA PRO A 81 -7.12 -8.46 -8.71
C PRO A 81 -5.92 -8.40 -9.67
N GLY A 82 -6.16 -8.06 -10.94
CA GLY A 82 -5.14 -8.08 -11.99
C GLY A 82 -4.71 -9.48 -12.46
N ALA A 83 -5.30 -10.54 -11.86
CA ALA A 83 -5.02 -11.94 -12.19
C ALA A 83 -6.33 -12.74 -12.24
N GLY A 84 -7.33 -12.20 -12.90
CA GLY A 84 -8.58 -12.87 -13.21
C GLY A 84 -9.83 -12.32 -12.53
N TRP A 85 -9.74 -11.74 -11.35
CA TRP A 85 -10.87 -11.04 -10.74
C TRP A 85 -11.01 -9.62 -11.29
N ASP A 86 -12.24 -9.21 -11.53
CA ASP A 86 -12.64 -7.83 -11.82
C ASP A 86 -13.97 -7.50 -11.11
N ARG A 87 -14.39 -6.23 -11.17
CA ARG A 87 -15.57 -5.73 -10.44
C ARG A 87 -16.91 -6.33 -10.87
N SER A 88 -16.97 -7.02 -12.03
CA SER A 88 -18.17 -7.71 -12.51
C SER A 88 -18.37 -9.08 -11.87
N LYS A 89 -17.32 -9.60 -11.20
CA LYS A 89 -17.28 -10.94 -10.62
C LYS A 89 -17.62 -10.91 -9.12
N LYS A 90 -18.03 -12.08 -8.64
CA LYS A 90 -18.44 -12.26 -7.25
C LYS A 90 -17.27 -11.98 -6.29
N ARG A 91 -17.58 -11.27 -5.20
CA ARG A 91 -16.71 -10.99 -4.09
C ARG A 91 -17.47 -11.25 -2.79
N ILE A 92 -16.99 -12.16 -1.97
CA ILE A 92 -17.65 -12.56 -0.72
C ILE A 92 -16.73 -12.17 0.44
N LYS A 93 -17.23 -11.34 1.34
CA LYS A 93 -16.54 -11.02 2.59
C LYS A 93 -16.84 -12.06 3.64
N THR A 94 -15.78 -12.57 4.29
CA THR A 94 -15.85 -13.37 5.51
C THR A 94 -15.07 -12.69 6.62
N THR A 95 -15.45 -12.89 7.87
CA THR A 95 -14.81 -12.29 9.04
C THR A 95 -14.66 -13.32 10.16
N GLY A 96 -13.64 -13.19 10.99
CA GLY A 96 -13.45 -14.10 12.13
C GLY A 96 -11.98 -14.28 12.52
N SER A 97 -11.68 -15.42 13.14
CA SER A 97 -10.33 -15.91 13.40
C SER A 97 -9.84 -16.76 12.22
N ALA A 98 -8.54 -17.10 12.17
CA ALA A 98 -7.98 -17.89 11.07
C ALA A 98 -8.64 -19.28 10.92
N ASP A 99 -9.07 -19.87 12.00
CA ASP A 99 -9.75 -21.18 12.06
C ASP A 99 -11.28 -21.11 11.88
N ALA A 100 -11.87 -19.90 11.86
CA ALA A 100 -13.32 -19.71 11.84
C ALA A 100 -13.75 -18.39 11.15
N LEU A 101 -13.42 -18.27 9.86
CA LEU A 101 -13.91 -17.18 9.02
C LEU A 101 -15.32 -17.52 8.49
N LYS A 102 -16.25 -16.55 8.55
CA LYS A 102 -17.64 -16.73 8.12
C LYS A 102 -18.22 -15.50 7.46
N SER A 103 -18.98 -15.68 6.37
CA SER A 103 -19.75 -14.60 5.72
C SER A 103 -20.97 -14.20 6.56
N GLY A 104 -21.48 -12.98 6.33
CA GLY A 104 -22.62 -12.45 7.08
C GLY A 104 -23.91 -13.29 6.97
N ASP A 105 -24.14 -13.97 5.83
CA ASP A 105 -25.25 -14.89 5.61
C ASP A 105 -24.95 -16.32 6.12
N GLY A 106 -23.73 -16.56 6.60
CA GLY A 106 -23.27 -17.84 7.11
C GLY A 106 -23.04 -18.95 6.08
N LYS A 107 -23.25 -18.69 4.79
CA LYS A 107 -23.14 -19.71 3.73
C LYS A 107 -21.70 -19.99 3.31
N THR A 108 -20.83 -18.97 3.36
CA THR A 108 -19.41 -19.12 3.05
C THR A 108 -18.59 -19.14 4.32
N THR A 109 -17.77 -20.18 4.47
CA THR A 109 -16.81 -20.32 5.57
C THR A 109 -15.41 -20.51 5.02
N ALA A 110 -14.39 -20.12 5.78
CA ALA A 110 -13.01 -20.40 5.41
C ALA A 110 -12.17 -20.70 6.65
N VAL A 111 -11.16 -21.55 6.46
CA VAL A 111 -10.16 -21.92 7.47
C VAL A 111 -8.77 -21.73 6.88
N ILE A 112 -7.91 -21.06 7.63
CA ILE A 112 -6.51 -20.85 7.26
C ILE A 112 -5.65 -21.76 8.16
N LYS A 113 -4.91 -22.65 7.53
CA LYS A 113 -4.04 -23.59 8.22
C LYS A 113 -2.86 -23.96 7.33
N ASP A 114 -1.68 -24.12 7.93
CA ASP A 114 -0.46 -24.60 7.27
C ASP A 114 -0.16 -23.87 5.93
N GLY A 115 -0.29 -22.52 5.93
CA GLY A 115 -0.03 -21.68 4.76
C GLY A 115 -1.05 -21.80 3.63
N SER A 116 -2.20 -22.39 3.88
CA SER A 116 -3.29 -22.54 2.90
C SER A 116 -4.63 -22.06 3.48
N ILE A 117 -5.52 -21.60 2.61
CA ILE A 117 -6.92 -21.33 2.96
C ILE A 117 -7.84 -22.34 2.27
N THR A 118 -8.73 -22.96 3.05
CA THR A 118 -9.82 -23.81 2.55
C THR A 118 -11.12 -23.03 2.63
N VAL A 119 -11.81 -22.84 1.52
CA VAL A 119 -13.10 -22.14 1.42
C VAL A 119 -14.21 -23.13 1.14
N SER A 120 -15.28 -23.06 1.90
CA SER A 120 -16.49 -23.86 1.71
C SER A 120 -17.70 -22.96 1.51
N GLN A 121 -18.62 -23.38 0.64
CA GLN A 121 -19.91 -22.74 0.42
C GLN A 121 -21.03 -23.78 0.63
N ASP A 122 -22.01 -23.43 1.47
CA ASP A 122 -23.11 -24.32 1.87
C ASP A 122 -22.60 -25.70 2.35
N GLY A 123 -21.49 -25.71 3.10
CA GLY A 123 -20.84 -26.90 3.65
C GLY A 123 -19.98 -27.69 2.66
N LYS A 124 -19.93 -27.30 1.38
CA LYS A 124 -19.11 -27.96 0.35
C LYS A 124 -17.83 -27.16 0.09
N GLU A 125 -16.68 -27.83 0.12
CA GLU A 125 -15.42 -27.22 -0.29
C GLU A 125 -15.47 -26.75 -1.76
N ILE A 126 -15.14 -25.47 -2.00
CA ILE A 126 -15.09 -24.87 -3.33
C ILE A 126 -13.68 -24.47 -3.76
N ALA A 127 -12.76 -24.27 -2.78
CA ALA A 127 -11.37 -23.95 -3.06
C ALA A 127 -10.46 -24.33 -1.89
N LYS A 128 -9.25 -24.81 -2.23
CA LYS A 128 -8.11 -24.91 -1.32
C LYS A 128 -6.92 -24.25 -2.00
N LEU A 129 -6.44 -23.15 -1.42
CA LEU A 129 -5.50 -22.23 -2.07
C LEU A 129 -4.27 -22.03 -1.17
N PRO A 130 -3.04 -22.22 -1.69
CA PRO A 130 -1.84 -21.87 -0.97
C PRO A 130 -1.71 -20.34 -0.87
N ARG A 131 -0.96 -19.87 0.13
CA ARG A 131 -0.52 -18.49 0.21
C ARG A 131 0.47 -18.20 -0.92
N VAL A 132 0.29 -17.08 -1.59
CA VAL A 132 1.16 -16.62 -2.67
C VAL A 132 1.73 -15.24 -2.35
N GLU A 133 2.89 -14.94 -2.91
CA GLU A 133 3.52 -13.64 -2.82
C GLU A 133 3.73 -13.10 -4.23
N ARG A 134 2.98 -12.04 -4.56
CA ARG A 134 3.12 -11.38 -5.85
C ARG A 134 4.06 -10.19 -5.76
N GLU A 135 4.76 -9.93 -6.82
CA GLU A 135 5.57 -8.72 -7.00
C GLU A 135 5.09 -7.93 -8.21
N SER A 136 5.32 -6.63 -8.17
CA SER A 136 5.06 -5.80 -9.35
C SER A 136 6.03 -6.17 -10.48
N PRO A 137 5.57 -6.33 -11.72
CA PRO A 137 6.44 -6.60 -12.86
C PRO A 137 7.40 -5.45 -13.18
N THR A 138 7.17 -4.27 -12.60
CA THR A 138 8.05 -3.10 -12.77
C THR A 138 8.87 -2.78 -11.53
N LEU A 139 8.85 -3.65 -10.51
CA LEU A 139 9.68 -3.49 -9.32
C LEU A 139 11.18 -3.53 -9.69
N GLY A 140 11.96 -2.59 -9.18
CA GLY A 140 13.38 -2.46 -9.51
C GLY A 140 13.66 -1.97 -10.93
N LYS A 141 12.66 -1.42 -11.64
CA LYS A 141 12.81 -0.89 -13.00
C LYS A 141 13.89 0.19 -13.03
N LYS A 142 14.90 -0.04 -13.83
CA LYS A 142 16.04 0.89 -13.96
C LYS A 142 15.60 2.19 -14.66
N PRO A 143 16.14 3.34 -14.22
CA PRO A 143 15.93 4.60 -14.89
C PRO A 143 16.42 4.52 -16.35
N PRO A 144 15.60 4.88 -17.36
CA PRO A 144 16.04 4.92 -18.73
C PRO A 144 17.10 6.05 -18.95
N LYS A 145 17.85 5.94 -20.05
CA LYS A 145 18.84 6.97 -20.41
C LYS A 145 18.15 8.35 -20.51
N GLY A 146 18.73 9.37 -19.89
CA GLY A 146 18.21 10.73 -19.87
C GLY A 146 17.15 11.01 -18.80
N SER A 147 16.82 10.02 -17.96
CA SER A 147 15.93 10.27 -16.81
C SER A 147 16.63 11.09 -15.72
N ILE A 148 15.82 11.84 -15.00
CA ILE A 148 16.19 12.55 -13.77
C ILE A 148 15.90 11.62 -12.61
N VAL A 149 16.94 11.18 -11.91
CA VAL A 149 16.80 10.34 -10.72
C VAL A 149 16.57 11.24 -9.52
N LEU A 150 15.40 11.14 -8.89
CA LEU A 150 15.04 11.92 -7.72
C LEU A 150 15.40 11.21 -6.41
N PHE A 151 15.46 9.86 -6.42
CA PHE A 151 15.88 9.09 -5.25
C PHE A 151 16.34 7.68 -5.67
N ASP A 152 17.56 7.32 -5.30
CA ASP A 152 18.19 6.02 -5.58
C ASP A 152 18.66 5.26 -4.32
N GLY A 153 18.24 5.71 -3.15
CA GLY A 153 18.60 5.11 -1.86
C GLY A 153 19.88 5.67 -1.22
N LYS A 154 20.64 6.57 -1.89
CA LYS A 154 21.92 7.07 -1.35
C LYS A 154 21.75 8.31 -0.49
N ASN A 155 20.96 9.27 -0.93
CA ASN A 155 20.69 10.51 -0.23
C ASN A 155 19.33 11.08 -0.63
N ALA A 156 18.85 12.07 0.11
CA ALA A 156 17.60 12.78 -0.14
C ALA A 156 17.80 14.20 -0.66
N ASP A 157 18.91 14.47 -1.35
CA ASP A 157 19.33 15.82 -1.74
C ASP A 157 18.37 16.49 -2.74
N GLU A 158 17.64 15.72 -3.54
CA GLU A 158 16.63 16.25 -4.46
C GLU A 158 15.31 16.64 -3.76
N TRP A 159 15.23 16.53 -2.42
CA TRP A 159 14.01 16.74 -1.67
C TRP A 159 14.13 17.80 -0.58
N HIS A 160 13.16 18.69 -0.49
CA HIS A 160 12.94 19.54 0.68
C HIS A 160 12.29 18.70 1.78
N GLY A 161 12.82 18.81 3.00
CA GLY A 161 12.37 18.01 4.14
C GLY A 161 12.80 16.54 4.09
N GLY A 162 13.71 16.20 3.14
CA GLY A 162 14.18 14.84 2.92
C GLY A 162 14.72 14.18 4.19
N LYS A 163 14.11 13.08 4.59
CA LYS A 163 14.54 12.20 5.67
C LYS A 163 14.62 10.77 5.15
N MET A 164 15.58 10.03 5.63
CA MET A 164 15.76 8.63 5.26
C MET A 164 15.56 7.72 6.47
N TYR A 165 14.98 6.56 6.21
CA TYR A 165 15.00 5.42 7.10
C TYR A 165 15.71 4.28 6.37
N LYS A 166 16.92 3.92 6.80
CA LYS A 166 17.83 3.04 6.06
C LYS A 166 18.08 3.63 4.64
N ASP A 167 17.79 2.89 3.59
CA ASP A 167 17.89 3.26 2.17
C ASP A 167 16.57 3.77 1.56
N ARG A 168 15.62 4.18 2.38
CA ARG A 168 14.25 4.55 1.99
C ARG A 168 13.99 6.02 2.29
N LEU A 169 13.32 6.72 1.38
CA LEU A 169 12.85 8.08 1.59
C LEU A 169 11.54 8.05 2.37
N GLN A 170 11.49 8.77 3.49
CA GLN A 170 10.25 8.91 4.27
C GLN A 170 9.30 9.91 3.60
N ALA A 171 8.00 9.69 3.75
CA ALA A 171 6.97 10.66 3.36
C ALA A 171 7.15 12.04 4.04
N ASN A 172 6.32 13.01 3.67
CA ASN A 172 6.38 14.43 4.03
C ASN A 172 7.56 15.18 3.38
N VAL A 173 7.76 14.94 2.09
CA VAL A 173 8.85 15.54 1.30
C VAL A 173 8.33 16.13 0.00
N LYS A 174 9.01 17.18 -0.46
CA LYS A 174 8.69 17.87 -1.71
C LYS A 174 9.94 17.91 -2.60
N SER A 175 9.81 17.55 -3.89
CA SER A 175 10.94 17.65 -4.82
C SER A 175 11.41 19.08 -4.99
N LYS A 176 12.73 19.28 -5.11
CA LYS A 176 13.33 20.59 -5.45
C LYS A 176 13.07 20.97 -6.89
N ARG A 177 13.02 19.96 -7.77
CA ARG A 177 12.72 20.12 -9.18
C ARG A 177 11.21 20.19 -9.41
N THR A 178 10.84 20.89 -10.48
CA THR A 178 9.46 21.00 -10.97
C THR A 178 9.37 20.45 -12.38
N PHE A 179 8.21 19.89 -12.73
CA PHE A 179 7.99 19.17 -13.99
C PHE A 179 6.69 19.62 -14.63
N ARG A 180 6.62 19.50 -15.96
CA ARG A 180 5.41 19.80 -16.72
C ARG A 180 4.75 18.53 -17.24
N ASP A 181 5.24 17.99 -18.32
CA ASP A 181 4.79 16.73 -18.91
C ASP A 181 5.86 15.67 -18.68
N TYR A 182 5.50 14.50 -18.21
CA TYR A 182 6.49 13.48 -17.86
C TYR A 182 5.94 12.08 -17.84
N HIS A 183 6.86 11.12 -17.88
CA HIS A 183 6.69 9.77 -17.37
C HIS A 183 7.49 9.64 -16.06
N CYS A 184 6.94 8.99 -15.04
CA CYS A 184 7.69 8.71 -13.82
C CYS A 184 7.43 7.30 -13.32
N HIS A 185 8.42 6.80 -12.55
CA HIS A 185 8.34 5.57 -11.80
C HIS A 185 8.60 5.87 -10.33
N ILE A 186 7.81 5.25 -9.45
CA ILE A 186 7.87 5.44 -8.01
C ILE A 186 7.60 4.09 -7.35
N GLU A 187 8.50 3.65 -6.49
CA GLU A 187 8.24 2.51 -5.62
C GLU A 187 7.82 2.99 -4.23
N VAL A 188 6.76 2.41 -3.70
CA VAL A 188 6.17 2.80 -2.43
C VAL A 188 5.96 1.59 -1.52
N LEU A 189 6.19 1.78 -0.22
CA LEU A 189 5.99 0.78 0.83
C LEU A 189 5.03 1.34 1.86
N THR A 190 3.88 0.69 2.00
CA THR A 190 2.96 0.93 3.12
C THR A 190 3.41 0.17 4.35
N THR A 191 3.19 0.73 5.52
CA THR A 191 3.51 0.15 6.83
C THR A 191 2.42 -0.82 7.27
N TYR A 192 2.75 -1.76 8.15
CA TYR A 192 1.78 -2.69 8.71
C TYR A 192 1.15 -2.13 9.99
N GLU A 193 -0.14 -1.86 9.94
CA GLU A 193 -0.92 -1.23 11.02
C GLU A 193 -2.27 -1.97 11.21
N PRO A 194 -2.26 -3.19 11.76
CA PRO A 194 -3.47 -4.04 11.83
C PRO A 194 -4.56 -3.49 12.75
N PHE A 195 -4.23 -2.53 13.62
CA PHE A 195 -5.18 -1.92 14.55
C PHE A 195 -5.83 -0.65 14.00
N ASP A 196 -5.29 -0.07 12.92
CA ASP A 196 -5.84 1.13 12.27
C ASP A 196 -6.79 0.78 11.12
N ARG A 197 -7.63 1.74 10.73
CA ARG A 197 -8.66 1.58 9.69
C ARG A 197 -8.76 2.83 8.82
N GLY A 198 -9.23 2.61 7.58
CA GLY A 198 -9.53 3.69 6.64
C GLY A 198 -8.34 4.64 6.46
N GLN A 199 -8.58 5.95 6.50
CA GLN A 199 -7.55 6.97 6.31
C GLN A 199 -6.48 7.04 7.41
N GLY A 200 -6.63 6.31 8.48
CA GLY A 200 -5.63 6.18 9.54
C GLY A 200 -4.60 5.08 9.30
N ARG A 201 -4.84 4.18 8.31
CA ARG A 201 -4.04 2.98 8.09
C ARG A 201 -3.02 3.20 6.97
N SER A 202 -1.77 3.49 7.33
CA SER A 202 -0.64 3.70 6.42
C SER A 202 -0.94 4.66 5.28
N ASN A 203 -1.24 5.92 5.62
CA ASN A 203 -1.70 6.94 4.69
C ASN A 203 -0.58 7.85 4.22
N SER A 204 -0.57 8.10 2.93
CA SER A 204 0.25 9.07 2.21
C SER A 204 -0.44 9.44 0.89
N GLY A 205 0.24 10.15 0.01
CA GLY A 205 -0.24 10.47 -1.34
C GLY A 205 0.91 10.94 -2.23
N VAL A 206 0.87 10.58 -3.50
CA VAL A 206 1.78 11.09 -4.52
C VAL A 206 1.08 12.24 -5.25
N TYR A 207 1.49 13.47 -4.93
CA TYR A 207 0.96 14.66 -5.60
C TYR A 207 1.77 15.01 -6.84
N HIS A 208 1.13 14.93 -7.99
CA HIS A 208 1.64 15.38 -9.29
C HIS A 208 1.48 16.89 -9.38
N GLN A 209 2.58 17.59 -9.67
CA GLN A 209 2.68 19.06 -9.67
C GLN A 209 2.25 19.74 -8.34
N GLY A 210 2.21 18.99 -7.23
CA GLY A 210 1.63 19.46 -5.97
C GLY A 210 0.12 19.73 -6.03
N ARG A 211 -0.57 19.32 -7.09
CA ARG A 211 -1.98 19.61 -7.41
C ARG A 211 -2.88 18.41 -7.40
N PHE A 212 -2.41 17.27 -7.91
CA PHE A 212 -3.23 16.09 -8.19
C PHE A 212 -2.68 14.89 -7.44
N GLU A 213 -3.44 14.38 -6.51
CA GLU A 213 -3.05 13.26 -5.68
C GLU A 213 -3.44 11.93 -6.31
N THR A 214 -2.46 11.06 -6.49
CA THR A 214 -2.69 9.61 -6.57
C THR A 214 -2.50 9.06 -5.16
N GLN A 215 -3.59 8.56 -4.56
CA GLN A 215 -3.63 8.13 -3.16
C GLN A 215 -2.70 6.96 -2.88
N VAL A 216 -2.07 6.99 -1.70
CA VAL A 216 -1.34 5.88 -1.10
C VAL A 216 -1.97 5.56 0.25
N LEU A 217 -2.45 4.32 0.42
CA LEU A 217 -3.13 3.87 1.63
C LEU A 217 -2.99 2.34 1.75
N ASP A 218 -2.84 1.79 2.93
CA ASP A 218 -3.05 0.34 3.07
C ASP A 218 -4.53 0.02 2.85
N SER A 219 -4.88 -0.17 1.59
CA SER A 219 -6.21 -0.55 1.12
C SER A 219 -6.28 -2.01 0.72
N PHE A 220 -5.34 -2.83 1.19
CA PHE A 220 -5.33 -4.26 0.86
C PHE A 220 -6.68 -4.90 1.21
N GLY A 221 -7.26 -5.60 0.25
CA GLY A 221 -8.57 -6.21 0.39
C GLY A 221 -9.79 -5.26 0.32
N LEU A 222 -9.60 -3.94 0.19
CA LEU A 222 -10.72 -3.00 0.05
C LEU A 222 -11.24 -2.90 -1.39
N ASP A 223 -12.28 -2.06 -1.58
CA ASP A 223 -13.00 -1.98 -2.86
C ASP A 223 -12.25 -1.19 -3.95
N GLY A 224 -11.32 -0.29 -3.59
CA GLY A 224 -10.69 0.64 -4.52
C GLY A 224 -11.60 1.84 -4.80
N LYS A 225 -11.82 2.68 -3.78
CA LYS A 225 -12.54 3.95 -3.90
C LYS A 225 -11.58 5.07 -4.29
N MET A 226 -12.12 6.26 -4.59
CA MET A 226 -11.30 7.42 -4.97
C MET A 226 -10.34 7.91 -3.87
N ASN A 227 -10.56 7.50 -2.62
CA ASN A 227 -9.73 7.80 -1.46
C ASN A 227 -8.99 6.56 -0.92
N GLU A 228 -8.88 5.51 -1.71
CA GLU A 228 -8.11 4.30 -1.44
C GLU A 228 -6.92 4.21 -2.40
N PHE A 229 -6.00 3.27 -2.20
CA PHE A 229 -4.76 3.17 -2.97
C PHE A 229 -5.04 3.18 -4.48
N GLY A 230 -4.37 4.08 -5.21
CA GLY A 230 -4.55 4.27 -6.64
C GLY A 230 -5.69 5.22 -7.01
N GLY A 231 -6.52 5.66 -6.09
CA GLY A 231 -7.55 6.66 -6.37
C GLY A 231 -6.94 8.02 -6.73
N ILE A 232 -7.52 8.72 -7.71
CA ILE A 232 -7.26 10.16 -7.88
C ILE A 232 -8.21 10.87 -6.92
N TYR A 233 -7.66 11.35 -5.82
CA TYR A 233 -8.44 11.81 -4.67
C TYR A 233 -9.51 12.84 -5.06
N SER A 234 -10.76 12.62 -4.66
CA SER A 234 -11.93 13.44 -5.02
C SER A 234 -12.28 13.53 -6.51
N ILE A 235 -11.57 12.83 -7.40
CA ILE A 235 -11.82 12.87 -8.86
C ILE A 235 -12.27 11.51 -9.40
N ALA A 236 -11.50 10.45 -9.19
CA ALA A 236 -11.80 9.15 -9.80
C ALA A 236 -11.34 7.97 -8.93
N ALA A 237 -12.17 6.93 -8.86
CA ALA A 237 -11.77 5.64 -8.29
C ALA A 237 -10.93 4.84 -9.31
N PRO A 238 -9.96 4.02 -8.87
CA PRO A 238 -9.21 3.15 -9.77
C PRO A 238 -10.12 2.08 -10.38
N LYS A 239 -9.82 1.64 -11.59
CA LYS A 239 -10.55 0.52 -12.24
C LYS A 239 -10.50 -0.76 -11.40
N LEU A 240 -9.35 -1.04 -10.77
CA LEU A 240 -9.13 -2.13 -9.84
C LEU A 240 -8.31 -1.65 -8.65
N ASN A 241 -8.58 -2.21 -7.47
CA ASN A 241 -7.67 -2.08 -6.33
C ASN A 241 -6.53 -3.08 -6.50
N MET A 242 -5.36 -2.59 -6.87
CA MET A 242 -4.14 -3.38 -7.05
C MET A 242 -3.22 -3.36 -5.83
N CYS A 243 -3.72 -2.90 -4.67
CA CYS A 243 -2.94 -2.84 -3.44
C CYS A 243 -2.49 -4.24 -3.00
N PHE A 244 -1.19 -4.42 -2.85
CA PHE A 244 -0.59 -5.60 -2.23
C PHE A 244 -0.65 -5.49 -0.69
N PRO A 245 -0.43 -6.59 0.04
CA PRO A 245 -0.31 -6.53 1.49
C PRO A 245 0.73 -5.50 1.95
N PRO A 246 0.56 -4.85 3.11
CA PRO A 246 1.55 -3.93 3.67
C PRO A 246 2.91 -4.60 3.83
N LEU A 247 3.97 -3.78 3.87
CA LEU A 247 5.38 -4.19 3.86
C LEU A 247 5.80 -4.98 2.60
N ARG A 248 5.02 -4.86 1.52
CA ARG A 248 5.40 -5.25 0.16
C ARG A 248 5.58 -4.01 -0.69
N TRP A 249 6.71 -3.94 -1.40
CA TRP A 249 6.97 -2.86 -2.35
C TRP A 249 5.97 -2.89 -3.49
N GLN A 250 5.42 -1.73 -3.80
CA GLN A 250 4.44 -1.51 -4.85
C GLN A 250 4.96 -0.45 -5.81
N THR A 251 4.48 -0.44 -7.04
CA THR A 251 4.96 0.49 -8.05
C THR A 251 3.85 1.35 -8.61
N TYR A 252 4.16 2.63 -8.80
CA TYR A 252 3.43 3.51 -9.69
C TYR A 252 4.29 3.84 -10.91
N ASP A 253 3.79 3.50 -12.09
CA ASP A 253 4.27 4.00 -13.39
C ASP A 253 3.22 4.98 -13.93
N VAL A 254 3.60 6.25 -14.09
CA VAL A 254 2.65 7.32 -14.37
C VAL A 254 3.05 8.10 -15.61
N ASP A 255 2.11 8.29 -16.53
CA ASP A 255 2.20 9.26 -17.62
C ASP A 255 1.33 10.47 -17.28
N PHE A 256 1.95 11.64 -17.16
CA PHE A 256 1.27 12.89 -16.83
C PHE A 256 1.41 13.91 -17.94
N THR A 257 0.29 14.55 -18.30
CA THR A 257 0.23 15.68 -19.24
C THR A 257 -0.40 16.87 -18.53
N ALA A 258 0.32 17.98 -18.48
CA ALA A 258 -0.10 19.21 -17.82
C ALA A 258 -1.27 19.88 -18.56
N ALA A 259 -2.03 20.67 -17.82
CA ALA A 259 -3.07 21.53 -18.39
C ALA A 259 -2.46 22.54 -19.39
N LYS A 260 -3.27 22.95 -20.37
CA LYS A 260 -2.89 23.98 -21.34
C LYS A 260 -3.70 25.24 -21.10
N PHE A 261 -3.00 26.39 -21.19
CA PHE A 261 -3.58 27.71 -21.03
C PHE A 261 -3.26 28.55 -22.26
N LYS A 262 -4.18 29.46 -22.61
CA LYS A 262 -3.99 30.50 -23.62
C LYS A 262 -4.58 31.79 -23.07
N ASP A 263 -3.81 32.86 -23.09
CA ASP A 263 -4.19 34.19 -22.60
C ASP A 263 -4.72 34.14 -21.13
N GLY A 264 -4.04 33.36 -20.26
CA GLY A 264 -4.41 33.14 -18.86
C GLY A 264 -5.65 32.29 -18.62
N LYS A 265 -6.31 31.79 -19.68
CA LYS A 265 -7.50 30.92 -19.57
C LYS A 265 -7.14 29.45 -19.84
N LYS A 266 -7.63 28.56 -19.00
CA LYS A 266 -7.45 27.13 -19.20
C LYS A 266 -8.23 26.68 -20.44
N VAL A 267 -7.50 26.13 -21.43
CA VAL A 267 -8.09 25.61 -22.68
C VAL A 267 -8.13 24.08 -22.72
N LYS A 268 -7.32 23.41 -21.88
CA LYS A 268 -7.35 21.95 -21.73
C LYS A 268 -6.98 21.57 -20.30
N ASN A 269 -7.69 20.62 -19.69
CA ASN A 269 -7.33 20.05 -18.39
C ASN A 269 -6.05 19.22 -18.47
N ALA A 270 -5.43 18.94 -17.33
CA ALA A 270 -4.38 17.95 -17.21
C ALA A 270 -4.96 16.54 -17.33
N PHE A 271 -4.11 15.57 -17.75
CA PHE A 271 -4.48 14.16 -17.89
C PHE A 271 -3.43 13.27 -17.24
N ILE A 272 -3.88 12.13 -16.73
CA ILE A 272 -3.02 11.15 -16.09
C ILE A 272 -3.38 9.73 -16.51
N THR A 273 -2.36 8.93 -16.82
CA THR A 273 -2.47 7.46 -16.89
C THR A 273 -1.64 6.88 -15.76
N VAL A 274 -2.25 6.04 -14.93
CA VAL A 274 -1.59 5.40 -13.78
C VAL A 274 -1.63 3.90 -13.94
N ARG A 275 -0.45 3.29 -13.83
CA ARG A 275 -0.28 1.85 -13.65
C ARG A 275 0.13 1.60 -12.21
N HIS A 276 -0.65 0.79 -11.51
CA HIS A 276 -0.34 0.30 -10.18
C HIS A 276 0.01 -1.18 -10.26
N ASN A 277 1.20 -1.54 -9.82
CA ASN A 277 1.73 -2.91 -9.92
C ASN A 277 1.57 -3.49 -11.35
N GLY A 278 1.92 -2.68 -12.37
CA GLY A 278 1.87 -3.04 -13.77
C GLY A 278 0.49 -2.99 -14.44
N VAL A 279 -0.60 -2.86 -13.68
CA VAL A 279 -1.97 -2.81 -14.20
C VAL A 279 -2.44 -1.37 -14.38
N VAL A 280 -3.00 -1.04 -15.57
CA VAL A 280 -3.59 0.28 -15.83
C VAL A 280 -4.85 0.44 -15.01
N ILE A 281 -4.80 1.30 -13.99
CA ILE A 281 -5.93 1.62 -13.11
C ILE A 281 -6.64 2.91 -13.48
N HIS A 282 -5.92 3.85 -14.10
CA HIS A 282 -6.46 5.03 -14.77
C HIS A 282 -5.85 5.13 -16.17
N ASP A 283 -6.68 5.34 -17.17
CA ASP A 283 -6.27 5.44 -18.55
C ASP A 283 -6.71 6.80 -19.12
N ASN A 284 -5.74 7.69 -19.34
CA ASN A 284 -5.97 9.05 -19.80
C ASN A 284 -7.08 9.78 -19.00
N GLN A 285 -7.05 9.62 -17.67
CA GLN A 285 -8.03 10.24 -16.77
C GLN A 285 -7.86 11.75 -16.77
N GLU A 286 -8.95 12.45 -17.04
CA GLU A 286 -9.01 13.90 -16.99
C GLU A 286 -9.02 14.40 -15.53
N LEU A 287 -8.20 15.43 -15.25
CA LEU A 287 -8.05 16.06 -13.95
C LEU A 287 -8.74 17.43 -13.99
N THR A 288 -10.00 17.46 -13.60
CA THR A 288 -10.88 18.65 -13.75
C THR A 288 -10.60 19.75 -12.74
N HIS A 289 -10.11 19.40 -11.56
CA HIS A 289 -9.77 20.30 -10.45
C HIS A 289 -8.60 19.77 -9.63
N THR A 290 -8.01 20.61 -8.80
CA THR A 290 -6.98 20.17 -7.85
C THR A 290 -7.60 19.27 -6.77
N THR A 291 -6.90 18.20 -6.39
CA THR A 291 -7.42 17.27 -5.38
C THR A 291 -7.50 17.91 -4.00
N THR A 292 -8.32 17.34 -3.12
CA THR A 292 -8.46 17.80 -1.75
C THR A 292 -7.10 17.79 -1.04
N ALA A 293 -6.83 18.76 -0.18
CA ALA A 293 -5.56 18.93 0.53
C ALA A 293 -4.31 19.13 -0.36
N ALA A 294 -4.47 19.43 -1.65
CA ALA A 294 -3.35 19.76 -2.53
C ALA A 294 -2.54 20.94 -1.96
N PRO A 295 -1.21 20.80 -1.79
CA PRO A 295 -0.36 21.87 -1.29
C PRO A 295 -0.25 23.05 -2.26
N ASN A 296 -0.39 22.80 -3.57
CA ASN A 296 -0.57 23.82 -4.59
C ASN A 296 -2.01 23.82 -5.11
N ARG A 297 -2.79 24.78 -4.66
CA ARG A 297 -4.21 24.90 -5.03
C ARG A 297 -4.45 25.67 -6.33
N LYS A 298 -3.42 26.29 -6.90
CA LYS A 298 -3.55 26.98 -8.18
C LYS A 298 -3.56 25.97 -9.31
N TYR A 299 -4.63 25.98 -10.08
CA TYR A 299 -4.70 25.21 -11.31
C TYR A 299 -4.29 26.12 -12.47
N ASP A 300 -3.00 26.25 -12.70
CA ASP A 300 -2.36 27.08 -13.72
C ASP A 300 -1.39 26.27 -14.60
N ASP A 301 -0.67 26.91 -15.49
CA ASP A 301 0.28 26.28 -16.42
C ASP A 301 1.73 26.23 -15.92
N THR A 302 1.97 26.62 -14.67
CA THR A 302 3.31 26.56 -14.09
C THR A 302 3.74 25.12 -13.86
N PRO A 303 4.99 24.74 -14.13
CA PRO A 303 5.53 23.47 -13.71
C PRO A 303 5.38 23.28 -12.21
N GLY A 304 5.15 22.06 -11.76
CA GLY A 304 4.95 21.79 -10.34
C GLY A 304 5.83 20.65 -9.84
N TYR A 305 5.98 20.59 -8.52
CA TYR A 305 6.82 19.61 -7.82
C TYR A 305 6.06 18.32 -7.51
N PHE A 306 6.79 17.23 -7.28
CA PHE A 306 6.23 16.08 -6.57
C PHE A 306 6.14 16.39 -5.08
N TYR A 307 5.03 15.97 -4.45
CA TYR A 307 4.91 15.97 -3.00
C TYR A 307 4.46 14.59 -2.55
N PHE A 308 5.26 13.95 -1.72
CA PHE A 308 4.89 12.72 -1.04
C PHE A 308 4.34 13.09 0.33
N GLN A 309 3.02 12.97 0.47
CA GLN A 309 2.28 13.49 1.60
C GLN A 309 2.68 12.81 2.91
N GLY A 310 2.92 13.60 3.96
CA GLY A 310 2.93 13.14 5.34
C GLY A 310 1.52 13.18 5.94
N HIS A 311 1.08 12.07 6.50
CA HIS A 311 -0.24 11.95 7.14
C HIS A 311 -0.16 11.28 8.51
N GLY A 312 0.99 11.36 9.18
CA GLY A 312 1.22 10.75 10.50
C GLY A 312 1.57 9.26 10.46
N ASN A 313 1.72 8.66 9.27
CA ASN A 313 2.21 7.30 9.04
C ASN A 313 3.58 7.35 8.37
N ASN A 314 4.42 6.33 8.60
CA ASN A 314 5.79 6.25 8.08
C ASN A 314 5.85 5.56 6.71
N VAL A 315 5.00 5.93 5.77
CA VAL A 315 5.06 5.45 4.38
C VAL A 315 6.42 5.79 3.78
N MET A 316 7.00 4.87 3.03
CA MET A 316 8.34 4.99 2.49
C MET A 316 8.36 4.84 0.97
N TYR A 317 9.36 5.47 0.36
CA TYR A 317 9.54 5.50 -1.09
C TYR A 317 10.97 5.11 -1.46
N ARG A 318 11.15 4.54 -2.65
CA ARG A 318 12.46 4.30 -3.26
C ARG A 318 12.36 4.30 -4.77
N ASN A 319 13.51 4.21 -5.45
CA ASN A 319 13.60 4.11 -6.92
C ASN A 319 12.67 5.12 -7.63
N VAL A 320 12.87 6.42 -7.35
CA VAL A 320 12.06 7.51 -7.90
C VAL A 320 12.80 8.18 -9.02
N TRP A 321 12.24 8.13 -10.24
CA TRP A 321 12.83 8.79 -11.39
C TRP A 321 11.76 9.32 -12.35
N VAL A 322 12.16 10.30 -13.17
CA VAL A 322 11.30 11.05 -14.09
C VAL A 322 11.96 11.17 -15.44
N VAL A 323 11.19 11.00 -16.50
CA VAL A 323 11.54 11.35 -17.88
C VAL A 323 10.62 12.48 -18.33
N GLU A 324 11.15 13.65 -18.61
CA GLU A 324 10.38 14.76 -19.17
C GLU A 324 10.01 14.46 -20.64
N LYS A 325 8.84 14.99 -21.07
CA LYS A 325 8.28 14.83 -22.42
C LYS A 325 8.31 16.14 -23.18
#